data_251fd33b72abe3871eb29e0d772b910a
#
_entry.id   251fd33b72abe3871eb29e0d772b910a
#
_cell.length_a   1.000
_cell.length_b   1.000
_cell.length_c   1.000
_cell.angle_alpha   90.00
_cell.angle_beta   90.00
_cell.angle_gamma   90.00
#
_symmetry.space_group_name_H-M   'P 1'
#
loop_
_entity.id
_entity.type
_entity.pdbx_description
1 polymer ?
#
loop_
_entity_poly.entity_id
_entity_poly.type
_entity_poly.pdbx_seq_one_letter_code
_entity_poly.pdbx_strand_id
1 'polypeptide(L)'
;MQRREILQLTSGAAITLLLPTKSVWAQNTGAPPPGPQVPLAANAPWRQAGQMDGDWRTKALSYALLAPNPHNLQPWIADLRVPEQITFLYDTARALPMTDPMGRQLLIGCGCFLELLELAANEANIAIDISVFPAGEPSEKKLNDQPIAIVKRATRTAKADPLFAQILRRRSTKTPYDVARPLPERTPQELALAMQRSAQQGLRLGVVSAQSDTNLLASLRDLTWDAWLVEFVTQRTWKETVDLMRIGSDEVIANPDGVSLGSPFFDQLKKAGQINREGMLDTNSPGNKMAQQRYEALLKATPAMVWISSSSNSRTAQLETGRAYARVALAATAQGLCMQPVSQALQEFPEMAASFNKDRKSVV
;
A
#
# COMPACT_ATOMS: atom_id res chain seq x y z
N MET A 1 -7.73 -10.17 25.80
CA MET A 1 -8.38 -9.21 24.87
C MET A 1 -9.17 -10.00 23.84
N GLN A 2 -10.44 -9.75 23.72
CA GLN A 2 -11.26 -10.46 22.75
C GLN A 2 -11.01 -9.84 21.34
N ARG A 3 -11.22 -10.63 20.28
CA ARG A 3 -11.13 -10.21 18.87
C ARG A 3 -11.80 -8.84 18.59
N ARG A 4 -12.85 -8.51 19.36
CA ARG A 4 -13.57 -7.23 19.34
C ARG A 4 -12.72 -6.01 19.73
N GLU A 5 -11.78 -6.14 20.67
CA GLU A 5 -11.01 -4.98 21.16
C GLU A 5 -9.92 -4.54 20.17
N ILE A 6 -9.33 -5.50 19.44
CA ILE A 6 -8.37 -5.19 18.38
C ILE A 6 -9.11 -4.63 17.13
N LEU A 7 -10.30 -5.18 16.82
CA LEU A 7 -11.15 -4.67 15.75
C LEU A 7 -11.72 -3.27 16.05
N GLN A 8 -11.93 -2.93 17.33
CA GLN A 8 -12.34 -1.57 17.73
C GLN A 8 -11.22 -0.54 17.53
N LEU A 9 -9.95 -0.95 17.56
CA LEU A 9 -8.82 -0.09 17.16
C LEU A 9 -8.76 0.15 15.65
N THR A 10 -9.37 -0.72 14.85
CA THR A 10 -9.41 -0.61 13.38
C THR A 10 -10.67 0.07 12.86
N SER A 11 -11.75 0.13 13.66
CA SER A 11 -13.05 0.67 13.24
C SER A 11 -13.16 2.18 13.36
N GLY A 12 -12.17 2.92 12.95
CA GLY A 12 -12.26 4.37 13.06
C GLY A 12 -11.17 5.13 12.32
N ALA A 13 -10.62 4.57 11.28
CA ALA A 13 -9.37 5.14 10.92
C ALA A 13 -8.91 5.07 9.49
N ALA A 14 -9.08 6.10 8.78
CA ALA A 14 -8.27 6.46 7.62
C ALA A 14 -8.04 7.98 7.61
N ILE A 15 -7.07 8.49 6.93
CA ILE A 15 -6.43 9.77 7.19
C ILE A 15 -6.95 10.95 6.41
N THR A 16 -6.85 12.11 7.04
CA THR A 16 -6.65 13.42 6.37
C THR A 16 -5.34 14.04 6.82
N LEU A 17 -4.55 14.56 5.91
CA LEU A 17 -3.48 15.49 6.21
C LEU A 17 -3.79 16.86 5.67
N LEU A 18 -3.71 17.85 6.57
CA LEU A 18 -3.45 19.22 6.21
C LEU A 18 -1.94 19.35 5.99
N LEU A 19 -1.54 19.46 4.73
CA LEU A 19 -0.31 20.17 4.42
C LEU A 19 -0.69 21.66 4.29
N PRO A 20 0.16 22.59 4.76
CA PRO A 20 0.04 23.98 4.37
C PRO A 20 0.56 24.11 2.93
N THR A 21 -0.22 23.64 2.00
CA THR A 21 -0.08 24.07 0.62
C THR A 21 -1.16 25.10 0.41
N LYS A 22 -0.75 26.35 0.28
CA LYS A 22 -1.57 27.29 -0.46
C LYS A 22 -1.89 26.58 -1.78
N SER A 23 -3.12 26.08 -1.88
CA SER A 23 -3.61 25.48 -3.11
C SER A 23 -3.75 26.58 -4.16
N VAL A 24 -2.70 26.77 -4.94
CA VAL A 24 -2.73 27.58 -6.17
C VAL A 24 -3.50 26.87 -7.29
N TRP A 25 -4.30 25.84 -6.93
CA TRP A 25 -5.03 24.99 -7.88
C TRP A 25 -6.45 25.44 -8.19
N ALA A 26 -6.84 26.65 -7.79
CA ALA A 26 -8.22 27.11 -7.93
C ALA A 26 -8.44 28.18 -9.02
N GLN A 27 -7.55 28.37 -9.98
CA GLN A 27 -7.84 29.26 -11.10
C GLN A 27 -7.33 28.70 -12.43
N ASN A 28 -8.32 28.26 -13.25
CA ASN A 28 -8.25 28.08 -14.70
C ASN A 28 -7.18 27.13 -15.26
N THR A 29 -7.62 25.95 -15.58
CA THR A 29 -7.32 25.24 -16.84
C THR A 29 -7.49 23.76 -16.60
N GLY A 30 -8.47 23.08 -17.13
CA GLY A 30 -8.51 21.63 -17.40
C GLY A 30 -7.80 20.65 -16.43
N ALA A 31 -7.46 21.08 -15.23
CA ALA A 31 -6.81 20.26 -14.25
C ALA A 31 -7.75 19.12 -13.83
N PRO A 32 -7.26 17.88 -13.72
CA PRO A 32 -8.08 16.78 -13.24
C PRO A 32 -8.64 17.12 -11.86
N PRO A 33 -9.88 16.70 -11.56
CA PRO A 33 -10.49 16.96 -10.26
C PRO A 33 -9.60 16.41 -9.14
N PRO A 34 -9.60 17.03 -7.96
CA PRO A 34 -8.80 16.57 -6.83
C PRO A 34 -9.09 15.09 -6.53
N GLY A 35 -8.06 14.36 -6.21
CA GLY A 35 -8.17 12.95 -5.82
C GLY A 35 -9.09 12.75 -4.61
N PRO A 36 -9.48 11.49 -4.32
CA PRO A 36 -10.22 11.19 -3.11
C PRO A 36 -9.51 11.73 -1.88
N GLN A 37 -10.24 12.45 -1.03
CA GLN A 37 -9.75 12.91 0.27
C GLN A 37 -10.44 12.08 1.34
N VAL A 38 -9.66 11.51 2.25
CA VAL A 38 -10.24 10.71 3.32
C VAL A 38 -10.89 11.58 4.37
N PRO A 39 -12.15 11.33 4.78
CA PRO A 39 -12.82 12.10 5.82
C PRO A 39 -12.07 12.07 7.15
N LEU A 40 -12.09 13.19 7.90
CA LEU A 40 -11.40 13.31 9.19
C LEU A 40 -11.79 12.21 10.20
N ALA A 41 -13.07 11.82 10.22
CA ALA A 41 -13.55 10.75 11.11
C ALA A 41 -12.89 9.39 10.82
N ALA A 42 -12.54 9.14 9.57
CA ALA A 42 -11.93 7.89 9.15
C ALA A 42 -10.40 7.87 9.29
N ASN A 43 -9.74 8.91 9.82
CA ASN A 43 -8.29 8.96 9.95
C ASN A 43 -7.75 8.88 11.40
N ALA A 44 -8.56 8.41 12.32
CA ALA A 44 -8.19 8.32 13.73
C ALA A 44 -6.90 7.52 14.00
N PRO A 45 -6.59 6.33 13.40
CA PRO A 45 -5.35 5.62 13.71
C PRO A 45 -4.08 6.41 13.42
N TRP A 46 -4.05 7.23 12.39
CA TRP A 46 -2.87 8.07 12.13
C TRP A 46 -2.71 9.15 13.20
N ARG A 47 -3.81 9.72 13.68
CA ARG A 47 -3.78 10.73 14.73
C ARG A 47 -3.54 10.14 16.11
N GLN A 48 -3.95 8.90 16.32
CA GLN A 48 -3.89 8.20 17.60
C GLN A 48 -2.70 7.22 17.68
N ALA A 49 -1.94 7.04 16.61
CA ALA A 49 -0.78 6.17 16.62
C ALA A 49 0.21 6.58 17.73
N GLY A 50 0.63 5.60 18.51
CA GLY A 50 1.52 5.80 19.65
C GLY A 50 0.90 6.37 20.92
N GLN A 51 -0.39 6.77 20.89
CA GLN A 51 -1.08 7.33 22.07
C GLN A 51 -1.65 6.26 23.02
N MET A 52 -1.42 4.99 22.70
CA MET A 52 -1.89 3.89 23.54
C MET A 52 -0.93 3.68 24.70
N ASP A 53 -1.47 3.77 25.93
CA ASP A 53 -0.73 3.49 27.16
C ASP A 53 -0.69 1.98 27.48
N GLY A 54 0.33 1.56 28.22
CA GLY A 54 0.46 0.22 28.78
C GLY A 54 1.32 -0.71 27.94
N ASP A 55 0.71 -1.69 27.26
CA ASP A 55 1.42 -2.76 26.56
C ASP A 55 2.17 -2.24 25.31
N TRP A 56 3.50 -2.45 25.26
CA TRP A 56 4.34 -2.07 24.13
C TRP A 56 3.82 -2.62 22.80
N ARG A 57 3.19 -3.81 22.83
CA ARG A 57 2.64 -4.45 21.63
C ARG A 57 1.53 -3.62 21.00
N THR A 58 0.60 -3.14 21.82
CA THR A 58 -0.51 -2.30 21.33
C THR A 58 0.00 -0.97 20.80
N LYS A 59 1.00 -0.39 21.44
CA LYS A 59 1.64 0.83 20.96
C LYS A 59 2.33 0.62 19.61
N ALA A 60 3.13 -0.43 19.46
CA ALA A 60 3.81 -0.75 18.21
C ALA A 60 2.82 -1.14 17.10
N LEU A 61 1.77 -1.91 17.42
CA LEU A 61 0.70 -2.26 16.49
C LEU A 61 -0.04 -1.04 15.96
N SER A 62 -0.22 0.01 16.75
CA SER A 62 -0.88 1.23 16.30
C SER A 62 -0.16 1.92 15.14
N TYR A 63 1.15 1.77 15.02
CA TYR A 63 1.93 2.20 13.86
C TYR A 63 1.90 1.17 12.72
N ALA A 64 1.97 -0.12 13.05
CA ALA A 64 1.95 -1.20 12.05
C ALA A 64 0.66 -1.22 11.22
N LEU A 65 -0.49 -0.87 11.83
CA LEU A 65 -1.78 -0.73 11.15
C LEU A 65 -1.76 0.27 9.98
N LEU A 66 -0.78 1.18 9.94
CA LEU A 66 -0.64 2.18 8.89
C LEU A 66 0.11 1.66 7.65
N ALA A 67 0.43 0.36 7.63
CA ALA A 67 1.16 -0.27 6.52
C ALA A 67 0.37 -0.19 5.21
N PRO A 68 1.06 0.10 4.09
CA PRO A 68 0.43 0.01 2.77
C PRO A 68 0.07 -1.44 2.46
N ASN A 69 -1.09 -1.62 1.84
CA ASN A 69 -1.57 -2.94 1.45
C ASN A 69 -2.55 -2.85 0.26
N PRO A 70 -2.74 -3.93 -0.52
CA PRO A 70 -3.64 -3.94 -1.67
C PRO A 70 -5.06 -3.55 -1.27
N HIS A 71 -5.69 -2.70 -2.06
CA HIS A 71 -7.05 -2.20 -1.87
C HIS A 71 -7.34 -1.66 -0.45
N ASN A 72 -6.30 -1.39 0.37
CA ASN A 72 -6.45 -0.97 1.77
C ASN A 72 -7.31 -1.95 2.60
N LEU A 73 -7.20 -3.24 2.33
CA LEU A 73 -8.02 -4.28 2.99
C LEU A 73 -7.66 -4.52 4.44
N GLN A 74 -6.43 -4.18 4.85
CA GLN A 74 -5.97 -4.33 6.24
C GLN A 74 -6.18 -5.76 6.77
N PRO A 75 -5.59 -6.78 6.09
CA PRO A 75 -5.91 -8.20 6.35
C PRO A 75 -5.14 -8.76 7.54
N TRP A 76 -4.98 -8.01 8.60
CA TRP A 76 -4.16 -8.40 9.75
C TRP A 76 -4.98 -8.75 10.97
N ILE A 77 -4.56 -9.83 11.61
CA ILE A 77 -5.02 -10.24 12.92
C ILE A 77 -3.77 -10.34 13.81
N ALA A 78 -3.78 -9.65 14.95
CA ALA A 78 -2.75 -9.74 15.96
C ALA A 78 -3.32 -10.41 17.22
N ASP A 79 -2.84 -11.60 17.57
CA ASP A 79 -3.23 -12.31 18.77
C ASP A 79 -2.21 -12.01 19.88
N LEU A 80 -2.68 -11.42 20.97
CA LEU A 80 -1.88 -10.96 22.12
C LEU A 80 -2.10 -11.81 23.38
N ARG A 81 -2.76 -12.97 23.29
CA ARG A 81 -3.07 -13.82 24.45
C ARG A 81 -1.82 -14.36 25.15
N VAL A 82 -0.70 -14.51 24.44
CA VAL A 82 0.58 -14.90 25.03
C VAL A 82 1.33 -13.64 25.46
N PRO A 83 1.71 -13.48 26.75
CA PRO A 83 2.47 -12.33 27.22
C PRO A 83 3.78 -12.14 26.43
N GLU A 84 4.16 -10.87 26.18
CA GLU A 84 5.38 -10.48 25.46
C GLU A 84 5.48 -11.07 24.03
N GLN A 85 4.38 -11.57 23.46
CA GLN A 85 4.31 -12.15 22.12
C GLN A 85 3.15 -11.55 21.33
N ILE A 86 3.36 -11.37 20.03
CA ILE A 86 2.32 -11.14 19.04
C ILE A 86 2.32 -12.34 18.11
N THR A 87 1.19 -13.04 17.99
CA THR A 87 1.00 -14.01 16.91
C THR A 87 0.28 -13.29 15.79
N PHE A 88 0.97 -13.07 14.68
CA PHE A 88 0.48 -12.34 13.54
C PHE A 88 -0.11 -13.30 12.50
N LEU A 89 -1.37 -13.08 12.15
CA LEU A 89 -2.11 -13.91 11.20
C LEU A 89 -2.68 -13.04 10.07
N TYR A 90 -2.94 -13.69 8.96
CA TYR A 90 -3.67 -13.14 7.83
C TYR A 90 -5.16 -13.46 7.95
N ASP A 91 -6.02 -12.45 7.78
CA ASP A 91 -7.47 -12.64 7.72
C ASP A 91 -7.87 -13.12 6.32
N THR A 92 -8.11 -14.42 6.17
CA THR A 92 -8.48 -15.04 4.89
C THR A 92 -9.82 -14.54 4.34
N ALA A 93 -10.70 -13.97 5.18
CA ALA A 93 -11.93 -13.34 4.72
C ALA A 93 -11.69 -12.02 3.95
N ARG A 94 -10.48 -11.47 4.04
CA ARG A 94 -10.04 -10.27 3.32
C ARG A 94 -9.12 -10.60 2.15
N ALA A 95 -9.22 -11.82 1.60
CA ALA A 95 -8.51 -12.21 0.39
C ALA A 95 -9.04 -11.48 -0.85
N LEU A 96 -8.22 -11.46 -1.90
CA LEU A 96 -8.54 -10.92 -3.23
C LEU A 96 -8.51 -12.08 -4.25
N PRO A 97 -9.50 -12.98 -4.26
CA PRO A 97 -9.42 -14.20 -5.05
C PRO A 97 -9.39 -13.96 -6.57
N MET A 98 -9.80 -12.78 -7.05
CA MET A 98 -9.82 -12.47 -8.48
C MET A 98 -8.58 -11.69 -8.94
N THR A 99 -8.11 -10.71 -8.15
CA THR A 99 -6.98 -9.84 -8.50
C THR A 99 -5.64 -10.32 -7.90
N ASP A 100 -5.68 -11.05 -6.79
CA ASP A 100 -4.49 -11.62 -6.11
C ASP A 100 -4.73 -13.09 -5.69
N PRO A 101 -5.03 -13.99 -6.65
CA PRO A 101 -5.44 -15.37 -6.36
C PRO A 101 -4.40 -16.17 -5.57
N MET A 102 -3.13 -15.83 -5.71
CA MET A 102 -2.04 -16.44 -4.96
C MET A 102 -1.80 -15.80 -3.58
N GLY A 103 -2.42 -14.65 -3.30
CA GLY A 103 -2.22 -13.87 -2.06
C GLY A 103 -0.85 -13.23 -1.94
N ARG A 104 -0.12 -13.05 -3.04
CA ARG A 104 1.24 -12.50 -3.04
C ARG A 104 1.27 -11.04 -2.66
N GLN A 105 0.40 -10.22 -3.25
CA GLN A 105 0.37 -8.78 -2.96
C GLN A 105 -0.07 -8.52 -1.52
N LEU A 106 -1.06 -9.28 -1.03
CA LEU A 106 -1.50 -9.20 0.37
C LEU A 106 -0.38 -9.61 1.33
N LEU A 107 0.42 -10.63 0.98
CA LEU A 107 1.56 -11.05 1.79
C LEU A 107 2.69 -10.00 1.78
N ILE A 108 2.93 -9.33 0.66
CA ILE A 108 3.81 -8.14 0.61
C ILE A 108 3.29 -7.05 1.58
N GLY A 109 1.98 -6.83 1.64
CA GLY A 109 1.35 -5.95 2.63
C GLY A 109 1.63 -6.38 4.08
N CYS A 110 1.60 -7.70 4.37
CA CYS A 110 2.00 -8.23 5.67
C CYS A 110 3.47 -7.97 5.99
N GLY A 111 4.35 -8.03 5.00
CA GLY A 111 5.75 -7.62 5.14
C GLY A 111 5.90 -6.14 5.51
N CYS A 112 5.13 -5.26 4.86
CA CYS A 112 5.09 -3.84 5.23
C CYS A 112 4.65 -3.64 6.69
N PHE A 113 3.64 -4.39 7.13
CA PHE A 113 3.15 -4.36 8.52
C PHE A 113 4.25 -4.75 9.51
N LEU A 114 4.96 -5.85 9.26
CA LEU A 114 6.04 -6.33 10.13
C LEU A 114 7.19 -5.33 10.21
N GLU A 115 7.52 -4.64 9.11
CA GLU A 115 8.56 -3.61 9.13
C GLU A 115 8.15 -2.41 9.97
N LEU A 116 6.93 -1.89 9.82
CA LEU A 116 6.45 -0.79 10.65
C LEU A 116 6.36 -1.17 12.13
N LEU A 117 5.99 -2.44 12.42
CA LEU A 117 5.97 -2.97 13.78
C LEU A 117 7.36 -2.97 14.41
N GLU A 118 8.39 -3.44 13.68
CA GLU A 118 9.77 -3.46 14.17
C GLU A 118 10.32 -2.04 14.39
N LEU A 119 10.07 -1.13 13.46
CA LEU A 119 10.47 0.28 13.61
C LEU A 119 9.84 0.91 14.86
N ALA A 120 8.56 0.67 15.08
CA ALA A 120 7.84 1.23 16.23
C ALA A 120 8.26 0.60 17.58
N ALA A 121 8.53 -0.71 17.61
CA ALA A 121 9.06 -1.36 18.80
C ALA A 121 10.46 -0.84 19.14
N ASN A 122 11.34 -0.73 18.15
CA ASN A 122 12.70 -0.21 18.34
C ASN A 122 12.71 1.25 18.83
N GLU A 123 11.81 2.08 18.35
CA GLU A 123 11.66 3.48 18.82
C GLU A 123 11.22 3.52 20.29
N ALA A 124 10.45 2.52 20.75
CA ALA A 124 10.08 2.38 22.15
C ALA A 124 11.17 1.67 23.00
N ASN A 125 12.40 1.52 22.51
CA ASN A 125 13.50 0.76 23.12
C ASN A 125 13.17 -0.72 23.37
N ILE A 126 12.30 -1.32 22.57
CA ILE A 126 11.93 -2.72 22.62
C ILE A 126 12.48 -3.41 21.36
N ALA A 127 13.55 -4.20 21.53
CA ALA A 127 14.00 -5.09 20.48
C ALA A 127 13.06 -6.27 20.34
N ILE A 128 12.80 -6.73 19.12
CA ILE A 128 11.92 -7.86 18.83
C ILE A 128 12.59 -8.88 17.92
N ASP A 129 12.24 -10.14 18.10
CA ASP A 129 12.57 -11.24 17.20
C ASP A 129 11.32 -11.63 16.43
N ILE A 130 11.45 -11.74 15.11
CA ILE A 130 10.36 -12.10 14.20
C ILE A 130 10.69 -13.46 13.58
N SER A 131 9.92 -14.47 13.94
CA SER A 131 9.98 -15.80 13.36
C SER A 131 8.87 -15.92 12.32
N VAL A 132 9.22 -15.88 11.04
CA VAL A 132 8.26 -16.00 9.94
C VAL A 132 7.87 -17.45 9.71
N PHE A 133 6.61 -17.71 9.39
CA PHE A 133 6.04 -19.01 9.08
C PHE A 133 6.40 -20.11 10.10
N PRO A 134 6.06 -19.95 11.38
CA PRO A 134 6.48 -20.87 12.44
C PRO A 134 5.91 -22.31 12.27
N ALA A 135 4.85 -22.47 11.47
CA ALA A 135 4.26 -23.75 11.10
C ALA A 135 4.72 -24.27 9.74
N GLY A 136 5.77 -23.66 9.17
CA GLY A 136 6.23 -23.91 7.79
C GLY A 136 5.66 -22.91 6.79
N GLU A 137 6.38 -22.75 5.69
CA GLU A 137 6.02 -21.80 4.63
C GLU A 137 4.74 -22.25 3.91
N PRO A 138 3.72 -21.37 3.75
CA PRO A 138 2.48 -21.70 3.06
C PRO A 138 2.72 -22.03 1.58
N SER A 139 1.81 -22.79 0.97
CA SER A 139 1.82 -23.06 -0.45
C SER A 139 1.90 -21.78 -1.29
N GLU A 140 2.64 -21.82 -2.39
CA GLU A 140 2.69 -20.73 -3.36
C GLU A 140 1.34 -20.44 -4.02
N LYS A 141 0.43 -21.42 -4.03
CA LYS A 141 -0.88 -21.29 -4.69
C LYS A 141 -1.95 -20.63 -3.82
N LYS A 142 -1.81 -20.66 -2.49
CA LYS A 142 -2.82 -20.13 -1.57
C LYS A 142 -2.24 -19.87 -0.19
N LEU A 143 -2.57 -18.71 0.38
CA LEU A 143 -2.36 -18.46 1.81
C LEU A 143 -3.39 -19.25 2.63
N ASN A 144 -3.01 -19.65 3.83
CA ASN A 144 -3.84 -20.36 4.80
C ASN A 144 -4.01 -19.51 6.07
N ASP A 145 -4.70 -20.04 7.05
CA ASP A 145 -4.98 -19.42 8.34
C ASP A 145 -3.88 -19.63 9.39
N GLN A 146 -2.72 -20.20 8.98
CA GLN A 146 -1.58 -20.35 9.86
C GLN A 146 -0.91 -19.00 10.14
N PRO A 147 -0.20 -18.87 11.29
CA PRO A 147 0.51 -17.66 11.61
C PRO A 147 1.55 -17.28 10.53
N ILE A 148 1.48 -16.03 10.07
CA ILE A 148 2.49 -15.43 9.20
C ILE A 148 3.79 -15.22 9.98
N ALA A 149 3.69 -14.78 11.23
CA ALA A 149 4.86 -14.60 12.09
C ALA A 149 4.50 -14.75 13.57
N ILE A 150 5.49 -15.17 14.35
CA ILE A 150 5.52 -14.98 15.79
C ILE A 150 6.56 -13.91 16.10
N VAL A 151 6.12 -12.83 16.77
CA VAL A 151 6.96 -11.72 17.20
C VAL A 151 7.09 -11.76 18.71
N LYS A 152 8.32 -11.78 19.21
CA LYS A 152 8.62 -11.83 20.65
C LYS A 152 9.55 -10.71 21.04
N ARG A 153 9.40 -10.19 22.26
CA ARG A 153 10.38 -9.29 22.83
C ARG A 153 11.73 -10.01 22.95
N ALA A 154 12.79 -9.35 22.48
CA ALA A 154 14.16 -9.84 22.57
C ALA A 154 14.91 -9.21 23.75
N THR A 155 15.96 -9.89 24.19
CA THR A 155 16.83 -9.42 25.28
C THR A 155 17.94 -8.46 24.81
N ARG A 156 18.18 -8.39 23.47
CA ARG A 156 19.17 -7.46 22.91
C ARG A 156 18.71 -6.01 23.01
N THR A 157 19.66 -5.09 22.93
CA THR A 157 19.35 -3.66 22.86
C THR A 157 18.63 -3.31 21.55
N ALA A 158 17.55 -2.56 21.64
CA ALA A 158 16.87 -2.01 20.50
C ALA A 158 17.75 -0.93 19.81
N LYS A 159 17.61 -0.82 18.51
CA LYS A 159 18.29 0.21 17.72
C LYS A 159 17.25 1.06 17.00
N ALA A 160 17.08 2.30 17.44
CA ALA A 160 16.21 3.27 16.78
C ALA A 160 16.62 3.47 15.31
N ASP A 161 15.63 3.67 14.46
CA ASP A 161 15.82 3.87 13.02
C ASP A 161 15.14 5.20 12.62
N PRO A 162 15.85 6.14 11.99
CA PRO A 162 15.33 7.45 11.62
C PRO A 162 14.12 7.37 10.67
N LEU A 163 13.92 6.26 9.99
CA LEU A 163 12.73 6.02 9.15
C LEU A 163 11.44 5.97 9.96
N PHE A 164 11.49 5.67 11.26
CA PHE A 164 10.31 5.70 12.13
C PHE A 164 9.59 7.06 12.07
N ALA A 165 10.33 8.16 12.09
CA ALA A 165 9.78 9.50 12.03
C ALA A 165 8.97 9.79 10.75
N GLN A 166 9.09 8.95 9.72
CA GLN A 166 8.38 9.09 8.46
C GLN A 166 7.06 8.31 8.41
N ILE A 167 6.80 7.40 9.35
CA ILE A 167 5.59 6.56 9.34
C ILE A 167 4.32 7.41 9.24
N LEU A 168 4.19 8.42 10.08
CA LEU A 168 3.01 9.29 10.11
C LEU A 168 2.95 10.29 8.94
N ARG A 169 4.04 10.44 8.18
CA ARG A 169 4.11 11.33 7.02
C ARG A 169 3.89 10.62 5.69
N ARG A 170 4.23 9.31 5.62
CA ARG A 170 4.11 8.49 4.42
C ARG A 170 2.66 8.45 3.92
N ARG A 171 2.50 8.61 2.61
CA ARG A 171 1.20 8.46 1.91
C ARG A 171 1.41 7.70 0.61
N SER A 172 0.40 6.93 0.20
CA SER A 172 0.27 6.50 -1.19
C SER A 172 -0.48 7.58 -1.94
N THR A 173 0.17 8.25 -2.89
CA THR A 173 -0.49 9.28 -3.69
C THR A 173 -1.42 8.64 -4.72
N LYS A 174 -2.52 9.32 -5.05
CA LYS A 174 -3.46 8.93 -6.12
C LYS A 174 -3.78 10.12 -7.03
N THR A 175 -2.87 11.09 -7.06
CA THR A 175 -2.95 12.29 -7.89
C THR A 175 -1.73 12.37 -8.79
N PRO A 176 -1.83 13.01 -9.96
CA PRO A 176 -0.68 13.24 -10.82
C PRO A 176 0.46 13.93 -10.08
N TYR A 177 1.69 13.56 -10.41
CA TYR A 177 2.90 14.18 -9.86
C TYR A 177 3.17 15.54 -10.51
N ASP A 178 3.94 16.37 -9.82
CA ASP A 178 4.45 17.62 -10.36
C ASP A 178 5.66 17.34 -11.27
N VAL A 179 5.42 17.31 -12.57
CA VAL A 179 6.46 17.02 -13.59
C VAL A 179 7.52 18.11 -13.71
N ALA A 180 7.27 19.30 -13.17
CA ALA A 180 8.27 20.37 -13.14
C ALA A 180 9.34 20.14 -12.07
N ARG A 181 9.12 19.20 -11.16
CA ARG A 181 10.07 18.83 -10.11
C ARG A 181 10.78 17.53 -10.48
N PRO A 182 12.06 17.59 -10.90
CA PRO A 182 12.82 16.40 -11.24
C PRO A 182 13.08 15.53 -9.99
N LEU A 183 13.31 14.24 -10.20
CA LEU A 183 13.76 13.36 -9.13
C LEU A 183 15.16 13.82 -8.69
N PRO A 184 15.43 14.03 -7.39
CA PRO A 184 16.76 14.37 -6.91
C PRO A 184 17.79 13.28 -7.28
N GLU A 185 18.97 13.68 -7.74
CA GLU A 185 20.01 12.76 -8.26
C GLU A 185 20.43 11.67 -7.25
N ARG A 186 20.42 11.99 -5.95
CA ARG A 186 20.79 11.06 -4.89
C ARG A 186 19.68 10.07 -4.50
N THR A 187 18.47 10.27 -5.01
CA THR A 187 17.33 9.44 -4.61
C THR A 187 17.57 7.94 -4.82
N PRO A 188 18.07 7.47 -5.98
CA PRO A 188 18.30 6.03 -6.16
C PRO A 188 19.23 5.43 -5.11
N GLN A 189 20.31 6.12 -4.76
CA GLN A 189 21.28 5.67 -3.76
C GLN A 189 20.67 5.65 -2.36
N GLU A 190 19.91 6.67 -1.99
CA GLU A 190 19.29 6.76 -0.68
C GLU A 190 18.18 5.70 -0.49
N LEU A 191 17.40 5.40 -1.55
CA LEU A 191 16.43 4.31 -1.53
C LEU A 191 17.13 2.94 -1.41
N ALA A 192 18.24 2.74 -2.12
CA ALA A 192 19.04 1.50 -2.02
C ALA A 192 19.63 1.32 -0.62
N LEU A 193 20.14 2.38 0.00
CA LEU A 193 20.63 2.36 1.39
C LEU A 193 19.51 1.98 2.38
N ALA A 194 18.31 2.50 2.19
CA ALA A 194 17.18 2.20 3.07
C ALA A 194 16.84 0.70 3.09
N MET A 195 17.05 -0.02 2.00
CA MET A 195 16.79 -1.47 1.92
C MET A 195 18.07 -2.33 2.00
N GLN A 196 19.18 -1.80 2.48
CA GLN A 196 20.48 -2.52 2.53
C GLN A 196 20.37 -3.88 3.25
N ARG A 197 19.57 -3.98 4.33
CA ARG A 197 19.29 -5.24 5.04
C ARG A 197 18.66 -6.28 4.10
N SER A 198 17.67 -5.89 3.33
CA SER A 198 16.97 -6.77 2.37
C SER A 198 17.84 -7.11 1.17
N ALA A 199 18.76 -6.22 0.77
CA ALA A 199 19.75 -6.49 -0.27
C ALA A 199 20.70 -7.64 0.13
N GLN A 200 21.05 -7.76 1.41
CA GLN A 200 21.81 -8.89 1.94
C GLN A 200 21.06 -10.23 1.86
N GLN A 201 19.74 -10.18 1.71
CA GLN A 201 18.86 -11.33 1.51
C GLN A 201 18.53 -11.58 0.03
N GLY A 202 19.25 -10.93 -0.89
CA GLY A 202 19.14 -11.14 -2.33
C GLY A 202 18.10 -10.29 -3.05
N LEU A 203 17.51 -9.27 -2.38
CA LEU A 203 16.64 -8.33 -3.05
C LEU A 203 17.45 -7.23 -3.75
N ARG A 204 16.96 -6.74 -4.87
CA ARG A 204 17.59 -5.66 -5.65
C ARG A 204 16.57 -4.55 -5.91
N LEU A 205 17.04 -3.31 -5.89
CA LEU A 205 16.29 -2.11 -6.26
C LEU A 205 16.65 -1.69 -7.67
N GLY A 206 15.66 -1.50 -8.52
CA GLY A 206 15.80 -0.78 -9.77
C GLY A 206 15.08 0.55 -9.70
N VAL A 207 15.64 1.57 -10.34
CA VAL A 207 15.06 2.91 -10.43
C VAL A 207 15.26 3.42 -11.85
N VAL A 208 14.20 3.92 -12.46
CA VAL A 208 14.25 4.64 -13.72
C VAL A 208 13.54 5.99 -13.59
N SER A 209 14.10 7.00 -14.21
CA SER A 209 13.51 8.35 -14.24
C SER A 209 13.59 8.95 -15.63
N ALA A 210 12.88 10.05 -15.84
CA ALA A 210 12.96 10.82 -17.08
C ALA A 210 14.38 11.34 -17.38
N GLN A 211 15.23 11.45 -16.34
CA GLN A 211 16.63 11.88 -16.50
C GLN A 211 17.58 10.70 -16.81
N SER A 212 17.27 9.47 -16.36
CA SER A 212 18.15 8.32 -16.56
C SER A 212 17.86 7.55 -17.85
N ASP A 213 16.59 7.25 -18.13
CA ASP A 213 16.15 6.55 -19.35
C ASP A 213 14.67 6.84 -19.65
N THR A 214 14.45 7.80 -20.54
CA THR A 214 13.11 8.23 -20.96
C THR A 214 12.35 7.11 -21.68
N ASN A 215 13.03 6.27 -22.47
CA ASN A 215 12.39 5.22 -23.25
C ASN A 215 11.91 4.08 -22.35
N LEU A 216 12.75 3.64 -21.43
CA LEU A 216 12.34 2.62 -20.45
C LEU A 216 11.20 3.13 -19.57
N LEU A 217 11.27 4.37 -19.09
CA LEU A 217 10.19 4.96 -18.30
C LEU A 217 8.87 5.02 -19.09
N ALA A 218 8.92 5.41 -20.38
CA ALA A 218 7.72 5.42 -21.24
C ALA A 218 7.16 3.99 -21.39
N SER A 219 8.02 3.00 -21.68
CA SER A 219 7.61 1.61 -21.84
C SER A 219 6.97 1.03 -20.58
N LEU A 220 7.46 1.39 -19.39
CA LEU A 220 6.88 0.96 -18.11
C LEU A 220 5.54 1.64 -17.82
N ARG A 221 5.37 2.91 -18.20
CA ARG A 221 4.07 3.59 -18.10
C ARG A 221 3.02 2.92 -19.01
N ASP A 222 3.39 2.61 -20.26
CA ASP A 222 2.52 1.95 -21.22
C ASP A 222 2.16 0.54 -20.74
N LEU A 223 3.13 -0.23 -20.26
CA LEU A 223 2.89 -1.55 -19.68
C LEU A 223 1.93 -1.48 -18.47
N THR A 224 2.12 -0.49 -17.59
CA THR A 224 1.26 -0.29 -16.42
C THR A 224 -0.16 0.07 -16.86
N TRP A 225 -0.32 0.89 -17.88
CA TRP A 225 -1.62 1.24 -18.47
C TRP A 225 -2.30 0.02 -19.09
N ASP A 226 -1.60 -0.73 -19.92
CA ASP A 226 -2.12 -1.94 -20.55
C ASP A 226 -2.57 -2.96 -19.50
N ALA A 227 -1.77 -3.17 -18.46
CA ALA A 227 -2.11 -4.07 -17.37
C ALA A 227 -3.34 -3.59 -16.57
N TRP A 228 -3.45 -2.30 -16.31
CA TRP A 228 -4.64 -1.74 -15.67
C TRP A 228 -5.89 -1.95 -16.53
N LEU A 229 -5.78 -1.78 -17.85
CA LEU A 229 -6.89 -2.07 -18.78
C LEU A 229 -7.30 -3.56 -18.73
N VAL A 230 -6.34 -4.49 -18.64
CA VAL A 230 -6.65 -5.92 -18.49
C VAL A 230 -7.46 -6.18 -17.21
N GLU A 231 -7.07 -5.62 -16.07
CA GLU A 231 -7.88 -5.72 -14.84
C GLU A 231 -9.26 -5.10 -15.01
N PHE A 232 -9.33 -3.92 -15.63
CA PHE A 232 -10.54 -3.12 -15.83
C PHE A 232 -11.57 -3.82 -16.75
N VAL A 233 -11.14 -4.44 -17.86
CA VAL A 233 -12.06 -5.10 -18.79
C VAL A 233 -12.38 -6.54 -18.40
N THR A 234 -11.63 -7.16 -17.51
CA THR A 234 -11.90 -8.48 -16.97
C THR A 234 -13.02 -8.37 -15.93
N GLN A 235 -14.22 -8.78 -16.28
CA GLN A 235 -15.43 -8.53 -15.47
C GLN A 235 -15.30 -8.95 -14.01
N ARG A 236 -14.70 -10.12 -13.72
CA ARG A 236 -14.59 -10.61 -12.33
C ARG A 236 -13.59 -9.81 -11.49
N THR A 237 -12.46 -9.39 -12.07
CA THR A 237 -11.45 -8.59 -11.36
C THR A 237 -11.93 -7.16 -11.13
N TRP A 238 -12.57 -6.58 -12.15
CA TRP A 238 -13.17 -5.25 -12.00
C TRP A 238 -14.31 -5.25 -10.98
N LYS A 239 -15.14 -6.29 -11.00
CA LYS A 239 -16.21 -6.44 -9.99
C LYS A 239 -15.65 -6.51 -8.58
N GLU A 240 -14.58 -7.28 -8.34
CA GLU A 240 -13.91 -7.33 -7.02
C GLU A 240 -13.43 -5.94 -6.59
N THR A 241 -12.79 -5.18 -7.48
CA THR A 241 -12.36 -3.80 -7.23
C THR A 241 -13.55 -2.87 -6.92
N VAL A 242 -14.65 -2.97 -7.68
CA VAL A 242 -15.87 -2.17 -7.47
C VAL A 242 -16.56 -2.52 -6.13
N ASP A 243 -16.62 -3.79 -5.76
CA ASP A 243 -17.20 -4.23 -4.48
C ASP A 243 -16.42 -3.65 -3.27
N LEU A 244 -15.13 -3.41 -3.45
CA LEU A 244 -14.26 -2.82 -2.43
C LEU A 244 -14.23 -1.28 -2.45
N MET A 245 -14.88 -0.62 -3.39
CA MET A 245 -15.00 0.83 -3.39
C MET A 245 -15.85 1.31 -2.22
N ARG A 246 -15.44 2.40 -1.60
CA ARG A 246 -16.22 3.17 -0.62
C ARG A 246 -16.60 4.48 -1.26
N ILE A 247 -17.84 4.56 -1.77
CA ILE A 247 -18.32 5.68 -2.58
C ILE A 247 -19.01 6.71 -1.69
N GLY A 248 -18.38 7.88 -1.60
CA GLY A 248 -18.80 8.96 -0.71
C GLY A 248 -18.22 8.84 0.69
N SER A 249 -18.22 9.98 1.38
CA SER A 249 -17.65 10.12 2.72
C SER A 249 -18.36 9.27 3.77
N ASP A 250 -19.65 9.04 3.61
CA ASP A 250 -20.47 8.20 4.49
C ASP A 250 -20.00 6.73 4.50
N GLU A 251 -19.73 6.15 3.31
CA GLU A 251 -19.23 4.78 3.23
C GLU A 251 -17.80 4.66 3.75
N VAL A 252 -16.93 5.65 3.50
CA VAL A 252 -15.58 5.68 4.02
C VAL A 252 -15.55 5.79 5.55
N ILE A 253 -16.48 6.53 6.15
CA ILE A 253 -16.60 6.62 7.60
C ILE A 253 -17.12 5.32 8.21
N ALA A 254 -18.12 4.70 7.56
CA ALA A 254 -18.71 3.45 8.03
C ALA A 254 -17.74 2.25 7.90
N ASN A 255 -16.92 2.24 6.85
CA ASN A 255 -15.96 1.18 6.54
C ASN A 255 -14.63 1.80 6.08
N PRO A 256 -13.71 2.14 7.00
CA PRO A 256 -12.47 2.83 6.68
C PRO A 256 -11.39 1.89 6.08
N ASP A 257 -11.81 0.95 5.28
CA ASP A 257 -11.00 0.03 4.45
C ASP A 257 -11.39 0.21 2.97
N GLY A 258 -10.82 -0.59 2.09
CA GLY A 258 -11.17 -0.60 0.68
C GLY A 258 -10.64 0.61 -0.10
N VAL A 259 -11.15 0.77 -1.31
CA VAL A 259 -10.78 1.85 -2.23
C VAL A 259 -11.61 3.10 -1.93
N SER A 260 -11.02 4.07 -1.28
CA SER A 260 -11.71 5.30 -0.87
C SER A 260 -12.00 6.22 -2.05
N LEU A 261 -13.27 6.52 -2.26
CA LEU A 261 -13.81 7.59 -3.10
C LEU A 261 -14.58 8.61 -2.21
N GLY A 262 -14.04 8.93 -1.03
CA GLY A 262 -14.60 9.88 -0.08
C GLY A 262 -13.98 11.26 -0.25
N SER A 263 -14.79 12.24 -0.66
CA SER A 263 -14.44 13.66 -0.65
C SER A 263 -15.70 14.47 -0.99
N PRO A 264 -15.74 15.78 -0.71
CA PRO A 264 -16.86 16.62 -1.12
C PRO A 264 -17.22 16.53 -2.60
N PHE A 265 -16.22 16.30 -3.47
CA PHE A 265 -16.42 16.08 -4.89
C PHE A 265 -17.18 14.77 -5.16
N PHE A 266 -16.73 13.65 -4.60
CA PHE A 266 -17.40 12.36 -4.78
C PHE A 266 -18.77 12.31 -4.07
N ASP A 267 -18.93 13.02 -2.96
CA ASP A 267 -20.24 13.16 -2.28
C ASP A 267 -21.27 13.86 -3.19
N GLN A 268 -20.85 14.90 -3.92
CA GLN A 268 -21.70 15.57 -4.89
C GLN A 268 -22.04 14.67 -6.08
N LEU A 269 -21.07 13.93 -6.63
CA LEU A 269 -21.32 12.98 -7.74
C LEU A 269 -22.26 11.85 -7.31
N LYS A 270 -22.10 11.31 -6.09
CA LYS A 270 -23.00 10.31 -5.51
C LYS A 270 -24.43 10.86 -5.37
N LYS A 271 -24.57 12.06 -4.79
CA LYS A 271 -25.85 12.73 -4.63
C LYS A 271 -26.55 13.03 -5.95
N ALA A 272 -25.79 13.33 -7.00
CA ALA A 272 -26.30 13.57 -8.35
C ALA A 272 -26.57 12.27 -9.14
N GLY A 273 -26.33 11.09 -8.54
CA GLY A 273 -26.50 9.80 -9.22
C GLY A 273 -25.46 9.52 -10.31
N GLN A 274 -24.41 10.32 -10.40
CA GLN A 274 -23.38 10.21 -11.44
C GLN A 274 -22.33 9.12 -11.13
N ILE A 275 -22.23 8.68 -9.89
CA ILE A 275 -21.38 7.58 -9.45
C ILE A 275 -22.12 6.71 -8.45
N ASN A 276 -22.18 5.41 -8.75
CA ASN A 276 -22.71 4.35 -7.87
C ASN A 276 -22.07 3.01 -8.27
N ARG A 277 -22.23 1.96 -7.45
CA ARG A 277 -21.61 0.65 -7.70
C ARG A 277 -22.07 0.01 -9.00
N GLU A 278 -23.38 0.07 -9.30
CA GLU A 278 -23.93 -0.50 -10.53
C GLU A 278 -23.35 0.18 -11.76
N GLY A 279 -23.32 1.53 -11.78
CA GLY A 279 -22.70 2.28 -12.85
C GLY A 279 -21.19 2.04 -12.98
N MET A 280 -20.48 1.75 -11.87
CA MET A 280 -19.06 1.39 -11.95
C MET A 280 -18.80 0.01 -12.53
N LEU A 281 -19.79 -0.86 -12.63
CA LEU A 281 -19.68 -2.15 -13.36
C LEU A 281 -19.80 -1.97 -14.88
N ASP A 282 -20.47 -0.91 -15.34
CA ASP A 282 -20.51 -0.54 -16.76
C ASP A 282 -19.23 0.23 -17.13
N THR A 283 -18.32 -0.43 -17.85
CA THR A 283 -17.04 0.15 -18.29
C THR A 283 -17.20 1.41 -19.16
N ASN A 284 -18.38 1.66 -19.75
CA ASN A 284 -18.69 2.84 -20.54
C ASN A 284 -19.34 3.98 -19.74
N SER A 285 -19.62 3.76 -18.46
CA SER A 285 -20.24 4.78 -17.61
C SER A 285 -19.39 6.06 -17.50
N PRO A 286 -20.00 7.21 -17.20
CA PRO A 286 -19.25 8.46 -16.95
C PRO A 286 -18.23 8.31 -15.81
N GLY A 287 -18.56 7.57 -14.74
CA GLY A 287 -17.68 7.31 -13.62
C GLY A 287 -16.41 6.55 -14.03
N ASN A 288 -16.57 5.53 -14.87
CA ASN A 288 -15.45 4.75 -15.38
C ASN A 288 -14.59 5.52 -16.39
N LYS A 289 -15.19 6.30 -17.27
CA LYS A 289 -14.43 7.20 -18.16
C LYS A 289 -13.59 8.18 -17.37
N MET A 290 -14.14 8.75 -16.31
CA MET A 290 -13.40 9.63 -15.41
C MET A 290 -12.27 8.89 -14.69
N ALA A 291 -12.49 7.65 -14.22
CA ALA A 291 -11.46 6.83 -13.57
C ALA A 291 -10.30 6.54 -14.53
N GLN A 292 -10.59 6.17 -15.77
CA GLN A 292 -9.59 5.95 -16.83
C GLN A 292 -8.76 7.22 -17.08
N GLN A 293 -9.41 8.35 -17.32
CA GLN A 293 -8.74 9.63 -17.59
C GLN A 293 -7.81 10.04 -16.44
N ARG A 294 -8.25 9.83 -15.21
CA ARG A 294 -7.44 10.13 -14.02
C ARG A 294 -6.22 9.22 -13.90
N TYR A 295 -6.40 7.92 -14.12
CA TYR A 295 -5.30 6.97 -14.03
C TYR A 295 -4.28 7.19 -15.15
N GLU A 296 -4.73 7.45 -16.37
CA GLU A 296 -3.89 7.82 -17.50
C GLU A 296 -3.09 9.10 -17.21
N ALA A 297 -3.74 10.14 -16.70
CA ALA A 297 -3.08 11.38 -16.32
C ALA A 297 -2.03 11.18 -15.22
N LEU A 298 -2.30 10.31 -14.24
CA LEU A 298 -1.35 9.94 -13.19
C LEU A 298 -0.11 9.27 -13.80
N LEU A 299 -0.29 8.29 -14.68
CA LEU A 299 0.82 7.59 -15.32
C LEU A 299 1.66 8.53 -16.21
N LYS A 300 1.01 9.36 -17.03
CA LYS A 300 1.70 10.37 -17.87
C LYS A 300 2.53 11.34 -17.02
N ALA A 301 2.05 11.70 -15.85
CA ALA A 301 2.72 12.61 -14.93
C ALA A 301 3.72 11.90 -13.97
N THR A 302 3.93 10.59 -14.07
CA THR A 302 4.85 9.84 -13.20
C THR A 302 6.30 10.08 -13.66
N PRO A 303 7.15 10.80 -12.90
CA PRO A 303 8.47 11.21 -13.36
C PRO A 303 9.53 10.11 -13.21
N ALA A 304 9.25 9.11 -12.41
CA ALA A 304 10.15 7.98 -12.13
C ALA A 304 9.36 6.75 -11.69
N MET A 305 9.92 5.58 -11.94
CA MET A 305 9.43 4.30 -11.42
C MET A 305 10.53 3.58 -10.65
N VAL A 306 10.11 2.83 -9.64
CA VAL A 306 10.99 2.03 -8.80
C VAL A 306 10.39 0.63 -8.65
N TRP A 307 11.24 -0.39 -8.69
CA TRP A 307 10.85 -1.77 -8.46
C TRP A 307 11.83 -2.50 -7.54
N ILE A 308 11.35 -3.53 -6.88
CA ILE A 308 12.15 -4.43 -6.06
C ILE A 308 12.02 -5.83 -6.67
N SER A 309 13.16 -6.42 -7.03
CA SER A 309 13.22 -7.77 -7.55
C SER A 309 13.84 -8.73 -6.54
N SER A 310 13.44 -10.00 -6.60
CA SER A 310 13.98 -11.10 -5.81
C SER A 310 14.39 -12.25 -6.71
N SER A 311 15.41 -13.01 -6.31
CA SER A 311 15.85 -14.23 -7.00
C SER A 311 14.86 -15.39 -6.86
N SER A 312 13.88 -15.30 -5.94
CA SER A 312 12.85 -16.32 -5.75
C SER A 312 11.47 -15.67 -5.52
N ASN A 313 10.39 -16.45 -5.75
CA ASN A 313 9.01 -16.05 -5.43
C ASN A 313 8.48 -16.79 -4.19
N SER A 314 9.35 -17.26 -3.29
CA SER A 314 8.95 -17.90 -2.05
C SER A 314 8.14 -16.95 -1.17
N ARG A 315 7.34 -17.47 -0.27
CA ARG A 315 6.53 -16.67 0.66
C ARG A 315 7.41 -15.79 1.57
N THR A 316 8.56 -16.32 1.97
CA THR A 316 9.58 -15.56 2.71
C THR A 316 10.09 -14.38 1.88
N ALA A 317 10.42 -14.60 0.60
CA ALA A 317 10.86 -13.51 -0.28
C ALA A 317 9.77 -12.45 -0.51
N GLN A 318 8.51 -12.85 -0.58
CA GLN A 318 7.37 -11.93 -0.69
C GLN A 318 7.22 -11.05 0.57
N LEU A 319 7.35 -11.63 1.78
CA LEU A 319 7.37 -10.86 3.04
C LEU A 319 8.54 -9.89 3.09
N GLU A 320 9.75 -10.35 2.77
CA GLU A 320 10.93 -9.48 2.77
C GLU A 320 10.84 -8.37 1.71
N THR A 321 10.22 -8.63 0.57
CA THR A 321 9.90 -7.59 -0.43
C THR A 321 8.97 -6.52 0.16
N GLY A 322 7.99 -6.92 0.96
CA GLY A 322 7.12 -5.98 1.66
C GLY A 322 7.87 -5.14 2.69
N ARG A 323 8.76 -5.75 3.46
CA ARG A 323 9.63 -5.04 4.41
C ARG A 323 10.51 -4.03 3.69
N ALA A 324 11.15 -4.44 2.58
CA ALA A 324 11.96 -3.56 1.75
C ALA A 324 11.13 -2.40 1.16
N TYR A 325 9.94 -2.69 0.64
CA TYR A 325 9.05 -1.66 0.10
C TYR A 325 8.65 -0.62 1.14
N ALA A 326 8.33 -1.04 2.37
CA ALA A 326 8.01 -0.11 3.45
C ALA A 326 9.17 0.85 3.72
N ARG A 327 10.40 0.34 3.80
CA ARG A 327 11.62 1.16 4.00
C ARG A 327 11.86 2.12 2.85
N VAL A 328 11.73 1.65 1.60
CA VAL A 328 11.87 2.49 0.39
C VAL A 328 10.83 3.62 0.41
N ALA A 329 9.58 3.30 0.74
CA ALA A 329 8.51 4.31 0.82
C ALA A 329 8.74 5.35 1.93
N LEU A 330 9.28 4.93 3.08
CA LEU A 330 9.66 5.84 4.17
C LEU A 330 10.87 6.71 3.78
N ALA A 331 11.88 6.14 3.12
CA ALA A 331 13.04 6.89 2.63
C ALA A 331 12.66 7.92 1.55
N ALA A 332 11.75 7.57 0.64
CA ALA A 332 11.17 8.52 -0.30
C ALA A 332 10.43 9.66 0.44
N THR A 333 9.65 9.31 1.47
CA THR A 333 8.95 10.30 2.30
C THR A 333 9.91 11.24 3.01
N ALA A 334 11.06 10.76 3.50
CA ALA A 334 12.10 11.58 4.11
C ALA A 334 12.66 12.64 3.16
N GLN A 335 12.66 12.35 1.85
CA GLN A 335 13.07 13.28 0.79
C GLN A 335 11.92 14.18 0.28
N GLY A 336 10.74 14.12 0.91
CA GLY A 336 9.56 14.87 0.46
C GLY A 336 8.92 14.31 -0.81
N LEU A 337 9.20 13.05 -1.14
CA LEU A 337 8.61 12.33 -2.27
C LEU A 337 7.40 11.51 -1.83
N CYS A 338 6.47 11.28 -2.75
CA CYS A 338 5.33 10.39 -2.58
C CYS A 338 5.44 9.22 -3.57
N MET A 339 4.94 8.05 -3.18
CA MET A 339 4.91 6.87 -4.01
C MET A 339 3.47 6.38 -4.24
N GLN A 340 3.20 5.86 -5.42
CA GLN A 340 1.99 5.12 -5.79
C GLN A 340 2.40 3.69 -6.16
N PRO A 341 1.97 2.66 -5.42
CA PRO A 341 2.11 1.29 -5.89
C PRO A 341 1.27 1.08 -7.14
N VAL A 342 1.90 0.58 -8.20
CA VAL A 342 1.26 0.22 -9.47
C VAL A 342 1.65 -1.23 -9.79
N SER A 343 0.83 -2.16 -9.34
CA SER A 343 1.15 -3.60 -9.32
C SER A 343 0.33 -4.43 -10.29
N GLN A 344 -0.46 -3.82 -11.18
CA GLN A 344 -1.36 -4.53 -12.08
C GLN A 344 -0.60 -5.54 -12.96
N ALA A 345 0.50 -5.13 -13.59
CA ALA A 345 1.32 -6.02 -14.42
C ALA A 345 1.90 -7.23 -13.65
N LEU A 346 1.91 -7.17 -12.33
CA LEU A 346 2.38 -8.24 -11.45
C LEU A 346 1.26 -9.11 -10.87
N GLN A 347 0.00 -8.90 -11.26
CA GLN A 347 -1.11 -9.77 -10.87
C GLN A 347 -1.03 -11.13 -11.57
N GLU A 348 -1.48 -12.18 -10.90
CA GLU A 348 -1.23 -13.58 -11.34
C GLU A 348 -2.53 -14.29 -11.79
N PHE A 349 -3.57 -13.55 -12.14
CA PHE A 349 -4.75 -14.16 -12.77
C PHE A 349 -4.51 -14.40 -14.29
N PRO A 350 -5.18 -15.38 -14.93
CA PRO A 350 -4.83 -15.85 -16.27
C PRO A 350 -4.73 -14.78 -17.36
N GLU A 351 -5.66 -13.82 -17.39
CA GLU A 351 -5.70 -12.77 -18.41
C GLU A 351 -4.52 -11.79 -18.31
N MET A 352 -3.91 -11.69 -17.13
CA MET A 352 -2.74 -10.84 -16.91
C MET A 352 -1.42 -11.46 -17.42
N ALA A 353 -1.40 -12.74 -17.77
CA ALA A 353 -0.16 -13.48 -18.08
C ALA A 353 0.73 -12.80 -19.13
N ALA A 354 0.16 -12.15 -20.14
CA ALA A 354 0.94 -11.45 -21.17
C ALA A 354 1.68 -10.23 -20.61
N SER A 355 1.00 -9.39 -19.80
CA SER A 355 1.58 -8.22 -19.14
C SER A 355 2.60 -8.62 -18.10
N PHE A 356 2.31 -9.65 -17.30
CA PHE A 356 3.22 -10.22 -16.32
C PHE A 356 4.55 -10.68 -16.94
N ASN A 357 4.47 -11.41 -18.06
CA ASN A 357 5.67 -11.89 -18.77
C ASN A 357 6.45 -10.74 -19.43
N LYS A 358 5.79 -9.68 -19.89
CA LYS A 358 6.42 -8.50 -20.45
C LYS A 358 7.14 -7.70 -19.35
N ASP A 359 6.53 -7.52 -18.20
CA ASP A 359 7.13 -6.83 -17.04
C ASP A 359 8.45 -7.50 -16.63
N ARG A 360 8.44 -8.81 -16.43
CA ARG A 360 9.64 -9.58 -16.06
C ARG A 360 10.77 -9.47 -17.06
N LYS A 361 10.50 -9.26 -18.34
CA LYS A 361 11.52 -9.04 -19.38
C LYS A 361 12.04 -7.61 -19.41
N SER A 362 11.26 -6.65 -18.94
CA SER A 362 11.63 -5.22 -18.99
C SER A 362 12.50 -4.78 -17.81
N VAL A 363 12.46 -5.50 -16.69
CA VAL A 363 13.10 -5.11 -15.43
C VAL A 363 14.17 -6.09 -14.91
N VAL A 364 14.53 -7.10 -15.70
CA VAL A 364 15.60 -8.10 -15.37
C VAL A 364 16.94 -7.67 -15.92
#